data_c831b00a665e1dbb1814851ef8adbbcc
#
_entry.id   c831b00a665e1dbb1814851ef8adbbcc
#
_cell.length_a   1.000
_cell.length_b   1.000
_cell.length_c   1.000
_cell.angle_alpha   90.00
_cell.angle_beta   90.00
_cell.angle_gamma   90.00
#
_symmetry.space_group_name_H-M   'P 1'
#
loop_
_entity.id
_entity.type
_entity.pdbx_description
1 polymer ?
#
loop_
_entity_poly.entity_id
_entity_poly.type
_entity_poly.pdbx_seq_one_letter_code
_entity_poly.pdbx_strand_id
1 'polypeptide(L)'
;MSYSSHILGYSYIIKGDTFIMNTKIDISKNMATQNSNFPILAVSNRHLAAHPFLDQIERVCQAHPAALILREKDLPAEDYKTLATRVLPICQHYNVSCILHTFWQDALALGCTCIHLPLPLLRSLAGADETALEKLAGFSVIGTSVHSVDEALEAERLGATYVAAGHIYVTDCKKGLAPRGLKFLQTVCKSVSLPVYGIGGIKFDPAQWQELESAGAAGGCIMSGMMEL
;
A
#
# COMPACT_ATOMS: atom_id res chain seq x y z
N MET A 1 -14.96 -11.66 -33.10
CA MET A 1 -14.73 -13.02 -32.57
C MET A 1 -13.85 -12.86 -31.31
N SER A 2 -14.38 -13.22 -30.16
CA SER A 2 -13.65 -13.14 -28.88
C SER A 2 -13.06 -14.52 -28.58
N TYR A 3 -11.74 -14.60 -28.47
CA TYR A 3 -11.06 -15.80 -27.98
C TYR A 3 -10.82 -15.67 -26.48
N SER A 4 -11.29 -16.68 -25.72
CA SER A 4 -10.96 -16.84 -24.31
C SER A 4 -9.87 -17.90 -24.20
N SER A 5 -8.70 -17.56 -23.68
CA SER A 5 -7.66 -18.52 -23.32
C SER A 5 -7.38 -18.47 -21.83
N HIS A 6 -7.38 -19.63 -21.18
CA HIS A 6 -7.05 -19.81 -19.78
C HIS A 6 -5.62 -20.31 -19.67
N ILE A 7 -4.73 -19.51 -19.09
CA ILE A 7 -3.41 -19.97 -18.66
C ILE A 7 -3.23 -19.47 -17.23
N LEU A 8 -2.99 -20.41 -16.31
CA LEU A 8 -2.68 -20.19 -14.89
C LEU A 8 -3.71 -19.36 -14.08
N GLY A 9 -5.01 -19.68 -14.22
CA GLY A 9 -6.03 -19.15 -13.29
C GLY A 9 -6.51 -17.71 -13.54
N TYR A 10 -6.17 -17.12 -14.68
CA TYR A 10 -6.62 -15.77 -15.07
C TYR A 10 -7.54 -15.83 -16.30
N SER A 11 -8.66 -15.11 -16.23
CA SER A 11 -9.56 -14.92 -17.38
C SER A 11 -9.23 -13.60 -18.08
N TYR A 12 -8.90 -13.65 -19.36
CA TYR A 12 -8.63 -12.47 -20.18
C TYR A 12 -9.78 -12.23 -21.15
N ILE A 13 -10.25 -11.00 -21.23
CA ILE A 13 -11.15 -10.55 -22.31
C ILE A 13 -10.37 -9.54 -23.16
N ILE A 14 -10.13 -9.88 -24.43
CA ILE A 14 -9.52 -8.97 -25.40
C ILE A 14 -10.64 -8.19 -26.08
N LYS A 15 -10.72 -6.89 -25.85
CA LYS A 15 -11.52 -5.93 -26.60
C LYS A 15 -10.63 -4.81 -27.10
N GLY A 16 -10.16 -4.92 -28.36
CA GLY A 16 -9.29 -3.92 -28.97
C GLY A 16 -7.86 -3.91 -28.38
N ASP A 17 -7.00 -3.04 -28.85
CA ASP A 17 -5.57 -2.95 -28.46
C ASP A 17 -5.32 -2.40 -27.03
N THR A 18 -6.29 -2.53 -26.13
CA THR A 18 -6.17 -2.07 -24.73
C THR A 18 -6.21 -3.28 -23.79
N PHE A 19 -5.09 -3.55 -23.11
CA PHE A 19 -5.01 -4.53 -22.03
C PHE A 19 -5.75 -3.98 -20.81
N ILE A 20 -6.93 -4.50 -20.50
CA ILE A 20 -7.62 -4.24 -19.23
C ILE A 20 -7.37 -5.44 -18.31
N MET A 21 -6.44 -5.29 -17.38
CA MET A 21 -6.28 -6.24 -16.27
C MET A 21 -7.42 -6.04 -15.26
N ASN A 22 -8.40 -6.93 -15.29
CA ASN A 22 -9.46 -6.98 -14.27
C ASN A 22 -8.99 -7.88 -13.12
N THR A 23 -8.10 -7.40 -12.26
CA THR A 23 -7.68 -8.09 -11.05
C THR A 23 -8.34 -7.42 -9.84
N LYS A 24 -9.41 -8.03 -9.31
CA LYS A 24 -9.72 -7.84 -7.89
C LYS A 24 -8.53 -8.36 -7.10
N ILE A 25 -7.66 -7.46 -6.67
CA ILE A 25 -6.51 -7.79 -5.83
C ILE A 25 -7.07 -8.16 -4.46
N ASP A 26 -7.17 -9.44 -4.21
CA ASP A 26 -7.40 -9.97 -2.87
C ASP A 26 -6.05 -9.91 -2.14
N ILE A 27 -5.84 -8.81 -1.41
CA ILE A 27 -4.63 -8.56 -0.60
C ILE A 27 -4.42 -9.70 0.43
N SER A 28 -5.43 -10.53 0.69
CA SER A 28 -5.39 -11.63 1.67
C SER A 28 -4.72 -12.91 1.14
N LYS A 29 -4.50 -13.07 -0.17
CA LYS A 29 -4.09 -14.36 -0.78
C LYS A 29 -2.61 -14.54 -1.07
N ASN A 30 -1.75 -13.53 -0.97
CA ASN A 30 -0.34 -13.61 -1.39
C ASN A 30 0.65 -13.77 -0.23
N MET A 31 0.39 -14.69 0.72
CA MET A 31 1.34 -14.95 1.81
C MET A 31 1.45 -16.44 2.15
N ALA A 32 2.15 -17.15 1.33
CA ALA A 32 2.48 -18.55 1.61
C ALA A 32 3.98 -18.84 1.37
N THR A 33 4.88 -18.19 2.11
CA THR A 33 6.24 -18.72 2.29
C THR A 33 7.00 -17.99 3.41
N GLN A 34 6.50 -18.00 4.62
CA GLN A 34 7.24 -18.05 5.88
C GLN A 34 6.22 -18.23 7.01
N ASN A 35 6.54 -18.99 8.05
CA ASN A 35 5.66 -19.46 9.15
C ASN A 35 4.93 -18.37 9.98
N SER A 36 4.62 -17.21 9.43
CA SER A 36 3.72 -16.22 10.03
C SER A 36 2.72 -15.71 9.00
N ASN A 37 1.44 -15.90 9.29
CA ASN A 37 0.31 -15.42 8.46
C ASN A 37 0.08 -13.90 8.56
N PHE A 38 1.03 -13.10 9.09
CA PHE A 38 0.86 -11.68 9.33
C PHE A 38 1.28 -10.84 8.12
N PRO A 39 0.33 -10.17 7.42
CA PRO A 39 0.58 -9.43 6.19
C PRO A 39 1.50 -8.23 6.38
N ILE A 40 2.57 -8.13 5.57
CA ILE A 40 3.47 -6.98 5.56
C ILE A 40 3.31 -6.18 4.28
N LEU A 41 3.05 -4.88 4.42
CA LEU A 41 3.16 -3.91 3.34
C LEU A 41 4.58 -3.33 3.36
N ALA A 42 5.32 -3.53 2.28
CA ALA A 42 6.60 -2.87 2.08
C ALA A 42 6.36 -1.39 1.71
N VAL A 43 7.13 -0.48 2.29
CA VAL A 43 7.06 0.95 1.95
C VAL A 43 8.42 1.39 1.44
N SER A 44 8.47 1.92 0.22
CA SER A 44 9.73 2.37 -0.35
C SER A 44 10.22 3.70 0.24
N ASN A 45 11.52 3.88 0.21
CA ASN A 45 12.22 5.14 0.43
C ASN A 45 13.60 5.01 -0.22
N ARG A 46 13.81 5.60 -1.41
CA ARG A 46 15.05 5.47 -2.16
C ARG A 46 16.30 5.98 -1.43
N HIS A 47 16.12 6.92 -0.47
CA HIS A 47 17.23 7.45 0.32
C HIS A 47 17.73 6.49 1.40
N LEU A 48 16.96 5.44 1.72
CA LEU A 48 17.32 4.40 2.68
C LEU A 48 17.75 3.10 1.99
N ALA A 49 17.68 3.04 0.66
CA ALA A 49 18.01 1.84 -0.09
C ALA A 49 19.50 1.49 0.04
N ALA A 50 19.80 0.27 0.47
CA ALA A 50 21.17 -0.24 0.60
C ALA A 50 21.83 -0.57 -0.75
N HIS A 51 21.00 -0.77 -1.78
CA HIS A 51 21.40 -1.07 -3.15
C HIS A 51 20.85 -0.02 -4.12
N PRO A 52 21.30 0.01 -5.41
CA PRO A 52 20.63 0.80 -6.45
C PRO A 52 19.13 0.56 -6.40
N PHE A 53 18.33 1.62 -6.46
CA PHE A 53 16.93 1.57 -6.01
C PHE A 53 16.09 0.48 -6.67
N LEU A 54 16.25 0.23 -7.98
CA LEU A 54 15.50 -0.82 -8.66
C LEU A 54 15.91 -2.22 -8.23
N ASP A 55 17.21 -2.43 -7.98
CA ASP A 55 17.73 -3.69 -7.44
C ASP A 55 17.18 -3.93 -6.02
N GLN A 56 17.06 -2.84 -5.24
CA GLN A 56 16.43 -2.90 -3.92
C GLN A 56 14.94 -3.26 -4.02
N ILE A 57 14.20 -2.68 -4.96
CA ILE A 57 12.80 -3.03 -5.20
C ILE A 57 12.67 -4.51 -5.60
N GLU A 58 13.57 -5.01 -6.42
CA GLU A 58 13.58 -6.42 -6.80
C GLU A 58 13.78 -7.33 -5.59
N ARG A 59 14.75 -7.02 -4.70
CA ARG A 59 14.97 -7.75 -3.43
C ARG A 59 13.74 -7.72 -2.53
N VAL A 60 13.10 -6.56 -2.41
CA VAL A 60 11.83 -6.42 -1.68
C VAL A 60 10.76 -7.33 -2.27
N CYS A 61 10.62 -7.36 -3.59
CA CYS A 61 9.63 -8.21 -4.25
C CYS A 61 9.95 -9.71 -4.11
N GLN A 62 11.23 -10.09 -4.08
CA GLN A 62 11.68 -11.46 -3.79
C GLN A 62 11.31 -11.92 -2.37
N ALA A 63 11.19 -11.01 -1.41
CA ALA A 63 10.70 -11.30 -0.07
C ALA A 63 9.17 -11.48 -0.01
N HIS A 64 8.46 -11.34 -1.13
CA HIS A 64 7.00 -11.51 -1.29
C HIS A 64 6.17 -10.79 -0.22
N PRO A 65 6.31 -9.46 -0.04
CA PRO A 65 5.39 -8.71 0.81
C PRO A 65 3.95 -8.78 0.25
N ALA A 66 2.95 -8.54 1.08
CA ALA A 66 1.55 -8.50 0.64
C ALA A 66 1.30 -7.42 -0.43
N ALA A 67 2.01 -6.29 -0.33
CA ALA A 67 2.09 -5.27 -1.37
C ALA A 67 3.33 -4.38 -1.15
N LEU A 68 3.72 -3.65 -2.20
CA LEU A 68 4.71 -2.58 -2.16
C LEU A 68 4.02 -1.22 -2.34
N ILE A 69 4.16 -0.33 -1.38
CA ILE A 69 3.77 1.08 -1.50
C ILE A 69 4.98 1.85 -2.05
N LEU A 70 4.90 2.32 -3.29
CA LEU A 70 5.94 3.15 -3.92
C LEU A 70 5.80 4.60 -3.43
N ARG A 71 6.56 4.94 -2.37
CA ARG A 71 6.44 6.21 -1.66
C ARG A 71 7.70 7.06 -1.78
N GLU A 72 7.78 7.87 -2.82
CA GLU A 72 8.89 8.80 -3.09
C GLU A 72 8.37 10.24 -3.15
N LYS A 73 8.12 10.82 -1.97
CA LYS A 73 7.38 12.09 -1.79
C LYS A 73 8.09 13.33 -2.32
N ASP A 74 9.39 13.28 -2.44
CA ASP A 74 10.26 14.39 -2.85
C ASP A 74 10.51 14.40 -4.35
N LEU A 75 10.01 13.42 -5.10
CA LEU A 75 10.07 13.44 -6.55
C LEU A 75 8.99 14.36 -7.14
N PRO A 76 9.33 15.13 -8.17
CA PRO A 76 8.34 15.74 -9.05
C PRO A 76 7.47 14.66 -9.73
N ALA A 77 6.26 15.03 -10.16
CA ALA A 77 5.30 14.09 -10.74
C ALA A 77 5.87 13.31 -11.94
N GLU A 78 6.56 13.98 -12.88
CA GLU A 78 7.14 13.34 -14.06
C GLU A 78 8.25 12.33 -13.70
N ASP A 79 9.11 12.67 -12.73
CA ASP A 79 10.17 11.76 -12.26
C ASP A 79 9.55 10.55 -11.51
N TYR A 80 8.51 10.80 -10.70
CA TYR A 80 7.77 9.74 -10.03
C TYR A 80 7.11 8.81 -11.04
N LYS A 81 6.44 9.35 -12.06
CA LYS A 81 5.84 8.59 -13.15
C LYS A 81 6.87 7.72 -13.88
N THR A 82 8.00 8.33 -14.25
CA THR A 82 9.12 7.61 -14.88
C THR A 82 9.62 6.48 -14.00
N LEU A 83 9.75 6.69 -12.69
CA LEU A 83 10.13 5.66 -11.74
C LEU A 83 9.07 4.55 -11.65
N ALA A 84 7.79 4.93 -11.57
CA ALA A 84 6.67 3.98 -11.48
C ALA A 84 6.62 3.05 -12.71
N THR A 85 6.87 3.55 -13.95
CA THR A 85 6.94 2.72 -15.16
C THR A 85 8.02 1.64 -15.10
N ARG A 86 9.07 1.84 -14.28
CA ARG A 86 10.15 0.87 -14.08
C ARG A 86 9.87 -0.09 -12.93
N VAL A 87 9.17 0.35 -11.89
CA VAL A 87 8.84 -0.45 -10.69
C VAL A 87 7.67 -1.40 -10.93
N LEU A 88 6.63 -0.95 -11.64
CA LEU A 88 5.42 -1.76 -11.90
C LEU A 88 5.74 -3.12 -12.55
N PRO A 89 6.60 -3.22 -13.60
CA PRO A 89 6.98 -4.51 -14.19
C PRO A 89 7.73 -5.42 -13.22
N ILE A 90 8.56 -4.88 -12.31
CA ILE A 90 9.26 -5.67 -11.29
C ILE A 90 8.23 -6.29 -10.34
N CYS A 91 7.32 -5.49 -9.81
CA CYS A 91 6.25 -5.98 -8.94
C CYS A 91 5.42 -7.07 -9.64
N GLN A 92 5.07 -6.84 -10.90
CA GLN A 92 4.31 -7.82 -11.70
C GLN A 92 5.06 -9.13 -11.89
N HIS A 93 6.38 -9.08 -12.16
CA HIS A 93 7.22 -10.27 -12.33
C HIS A 93 7.20 -11.17 -11.08
N TYR A 94 7.23 -10.57 -9.88
CA TYR A 94 7.22 -11.28 -8.61
C TYR A 94 5.82 -11.51 -8.02
N ASN A 95 4.77 -11.14 -8.74
CA ASN A 95 3.38 -11.25 -8.26
C ASN A 95 3.12 -10.42 -6.98
N VAL A 96 3.80 -9.31 -6.81
CA VAL A 96 3.61 -8.37 -5.71
C VAL A 96 2.72 -7.22 -6.17
N SER A 97 1.66 -6.93 -5.42
CA SER A 97 0.80 -5.78 -5.71
C SER A 97 1.58 -4.47 -5.50
N CYS A 98 1.58 -3.59 -6.49
CA CYS A 98 2.16 -2.27 -6.37
C CYS A 98 1.06 -1.25 -6.05
N ILE A 99 1.23 -0.49 -4.97
CA ILE A 99 0.35 0.60 -4.56
C ILE A 99 1.11 1.90 -4.82
N LEU A 100 0.68 2.70 -5.80
CA LEU A 100 1.28 4.00 -6.05
C LEU A 100 0.89 5.00 -4.97
N HIS A 101 1.68 6.06 -4.77
CA HIS A 101 1.47 7.00 -3.68
C HIS A 101 1.30 8.42 -4.22
N THR A 102 0.28 9.15 -3.74
CA THR A 102 0.01 10.57 -4.00
C THR A 102 -0.43 10.89 -5.44
N PHE A 103 0.32 10.51 -6.46
CA PHE A 103 0.13 10.90 -7.86
C PHE A 103 -0.97 10.06 -8.53
N TRP A 104 -2.23 10.32 -8.16
CA TRP A 104 -3.38 9.51 -8.57
C TRP A 104 -3.66 9.59 -10.08
N GLN A 105 -3.42 10.75 -10.75
CA GLN A 105 -3.60 10.89 -12.19
C GLN A 105 -2.63 9.98 -12.96
N ASP A 106 -1.36 9.95 -12.52
CA ASP A 106 -0.35 9.08 -13.12
C ASP A 106 -0.62 7.62 -12.83
N ALA A 107 -1.14 7.29 -11.64
CA ALA A 107 -1.57 5.94 -11.32
C ALA A 107 -2.63 5.43 -12.28
N LEU A 108 -3.69 6.23 -12.53
CA LEU A 108 -4.74 5.88 -13.51
C LEU A 108 -4.18 5.80 -14.94
N ALA A 109 -3.33 6.74 -15.34
CA ALA A 109 -2.70 6.75 -16.66
C ALA A 109 -1.80 5.52 -16.90
N LEU A 110 -1.20 4.98 -15.85
CA LEU A 110 -0.39 3.75 -15.88
C LEU A 110 -1.22 2.47 -15.69
N GLY A 111 -2.54 2.57 -15.57
CA GLY A 111 -3.42 1.42 -15.33
C GLY A 111 -3.30 0.81 -13.92
N CYS A 112 -2.67 1.51 -12.98
CA CYS A 112 -2.55 1.07 -11.60
C CYS A 112 -3.82 1.44 -10.82
N THR A 113 -4.56 0.44 -10.35
CA THR A 113 -5.82 0.63 -9.61
C THR A 113 -5.64 0.63 -8.08
N CYS A 114 -4.39 0.67 -7.60
CA CYS A 114 -4.06 0.70 -6.18
C CYS A 114 -3.31 1.99 -5.85
N ILE A 115 -3.87 2.77 -4.92
CA ILE A 115 -3.31 4.07 -4.53
C ILE A 115 -3.26 4.23 -3.01
N HIS A 116 -2.22 4.88 -2.49
CA HIS A 116 -2.14 5.37 -1.13
C HIS A 116 -2.09 6.90 -1.13
N LEU A 117 -3.11 7.54 -0.62
CA LEU A 117 -3.26 8.98 -0.61
C LEU A 117 -2.98 9.57 0.77
N PRO A 118 -2.27 10.70 0.88
CA PRO A 118 -2.31 11.50 2.11
C PRO A 118 -3.76 11.87 2.45
N LEU A 119 -4.16 11.78 3.72
CA LEU A 119 -5.56 12.06 4.13
C LEU A 119 -6.07 13.45 3.66
N PRO A 120 -5.27 14.53 3.70
CA PRO A 120 -5.72 15.81 3.14
C PRO A 120 -6.05 15.75 1.64
N LEU A 121 -5.29 14.97 0.87
CA LEU A 121 -5.55 14.79 -0.56
C LEU A 121 -6.80 13.93 -0.79
N LEU A 122 -6.97 12.84 -0.04
CA LEU A 122 -8.18 12.02 -0.09
C LEU A 122 -9.42 12.88 0.24
N ARG A 123 -9.35 13.71 1.28
CA ARG A 123 -10.41 14.66 1.66
C ARG A 123 -10.74 15.63 0.53
N SER A 124 -9.73 16.21 -0.10
CA SER A 124 -9.89 17.12 -1.23
C SER A 124 -10.56 16.44 -2.43
N LEU A 125 -10.17 15.20 -2.73
CA LEU A 125 -10.73 14.44 -3.85
C LEU A 125 -12.16 13.99 -3.58
N ALA A 126 -12.46 13.52 -2.38
CA ALA A 126 -13.79 13.04 -2.02
C ALA A 126 -14.80 14.18 -1.74
N GLY A 127 -14.33 15.38 -1.38
CA GLY A 127 -15.17 16.56 -1.10
C GLY A 127 -15.39 17.47 -2.31
N ALA A 128 -14.73 17.18 -3.42
CA ALA A 128 -14.84 17.99 -4.63
C ALA A 128 -16.08 17.68 -5.49
N ASP A 129 -16.74 17.73 -6.26
CA ASP A 129 -17.92 17.41 -7.05
C ASP A 129 -18.05 15.92 -7.46
N GLU A 130 -19.13 15.58 -8.21
CA GLU A 130 -19.37 14.24 -8.72
C GLU A 130 -18.19 13.68 -9.55
N THR A 131 -17.42 14.56 -10.22
CA THR A 131 -16.26 14.16 -11.04
C THR A 131 -15.10 13.63 -10.19
N ALA A 132 -15.00 14.01 -8.93
CA ALA A 132 -13.98 13.50 -8.01
C ALA A 132 -14.31 12.10 -7.49
N LEU A 133 -15.59 11.81 -7.25
CA LEU A 133 -16.05 10.47 -6.93
C LEU A 133 -15.81 9.50 -8.11
N GLU A 134 -16.01 9.95 -9.35
CA GLU A 134 -15.69 9.17 -10.54
C GLU A 134 -14.18 8.87 -10.65
N LYS A 135 -13.32 9.81 -10.26
CA LYS A 135 -11.86 9.60 -10.25
C LYS A 135 -11.44 8.57 -9.21
N LEU A 136 -12.03 8.59 -8.01
CA LEU A 136 -11.78 7.58 -6.98
C LEU A 136 -12.36 6.21 -7.36
N ALA A 137 -13.45 6.15 -8.13
CA ALA A 137 -14.03 4.91 -8.63
C ALA A 137 -13.09 4.13 -9.59
N GLY A 138 -12.05 4.78 -10.14
CA GLY A 138 -11.00 4.12 -10.91
C GLY A 138 -10.04 3.26 -10.07
N PHE A 139 -10.09 3.38 -8.73
CA PHE A 139 -9.25 2.61 -7.83
C PHE A 139 -10.02 1.50 -7.13
N SER A 140 -9.47 0.29 -7.17
CA SER A 140 -9.95 -0.86 -6.39
C SER A 140 -9.39 -0.87 -4.96
N VAL A 141 -8.25 -0.24 -4.74
CA VAL A 141 -7.58 -0.11 -3.45
C VAL A 141 -7.23 1.35 -3.20
N ILE A 142 -7.77 1.93 -2.13
CA ILE A 142 -7.48 3.29 -1.67
C ILE A 142 -7.00 3.20 -0.22
N GLY A 143 -5.71 3.44 -0.01
CA GLY A 143 -5.11 3.51 1.33
C GLY A 143 -4.90 4.95 1.79
N THR A 144 -4.86 5.15 3.09
CA THR A 144 -4.40 6.41 3.68
C THR A 144 -3.72 6.19 5.02
N SER A 145 -2.85 7.14 5.41
CA SER A 145 -2.20 7.12 6.72
C SER A 145 -2.99 7.97 7.71
N VAL A 146 -3.20 7.45 8.93
CA VAL A 146 -3.97 8.09 10.00
C VAL A 146 -3.19 8.16 11.30
N HIS A 147 -3.47 9.21 12.07
CA HIS A 147 -2.77 9.52 13.31
C HIS A 147 -3.72 9.76 14.49
N SER A 148 -5.03 9.60 14.28
CA SER A 148 -6.07 9.63 15.32
C SER A 148 -7.22 8.70 14.96
N VAL A 149 -8.11 8.43 15.91
CA VAL A 149 -9.34 7.68 15.66
C VAL A 149 -10.26 8.46 14.73
N ASP A 150 -10.36 9.77 14.93
CA ASP A 150 -11.21 10.64 14.09
C ASP A 150 -10.75 10.63 12.64
N GLU A 151 -9.41 10.65 12.39
CA GLU A 151 -8.85 10.51 11.04
C GLU A 151 -9.18 9.14 10.42
N ALA A 152 -9.21 8.07 11.21
CA ALA A 152 -9.56 6.74 10.71
C ALA A 152 -11.05 6.65 10.34
N LEU A 153 -11.93 7.15 11.17
CA LEU A 153 -13.37 7.25 10.89
C LEU A 153 -13.65 8.15 9.68
N GLU A 154 -12.91 9.24 9.55
CA GLU A 154 -13.01 10.11 8.37
C GLU A 154 -12.55 9.39 7.10
N ALA A 155 -11.40 8.70 7.15
CA ALA A 155 -10.87 7.95 6.02
C ALA A 155 -11.88 6.89 5.52
N GLU A 156 -12.53 6.17 6.43
CA GLU A 156 -13.59 5.21 6.11
C GLU A 156 -14.76 5.89 5.39
N ARG A 157 -15.25 7.01 5.89
CA ARG A 157 -16.34 7.78 5.26
C ARG A 157 -15.96 8.33 3.89
N LEU A 158 -14.67 8.62 3.66
CA LEU A 158 -14.14 9.12 2.39
C LEU A 158 -13.85 8.00 1.37
N GLY A 159 -14.16 6.73 1.70
CA GLY A 159 -14.01 5.60 0.80
C GLY A 159 -12.63 4.96 0.79
N ALA A 160 -11.81 5.17 1.81
CA ALA A 160 -10.60 4.37 1.99
C ALA A 160 -10.96 2.89 2.14
N THR A 161 -10.13 2.00 1.59
CA THR A 161 -10.29 0.55 1.68
C THR A 161 -9.35 -0.08 2.70
N TYR A 162 -8.33 0.66 3.16
CA TYR A 162 -7.49 0.34 4.30
C TYR A 162 -6.87 1.61 4.88
N VAL A 163 -6.39 1.52 6.12
CA VAL A 163 -5.64 2.59 6.76
C VAL A 163 -4.31 2.09 7.32
N ALA A 164 -3.28 2.96 7.27
CA ALA A 164 -2.01 2.77 7.95
C ALA A 164 -1.98 3.66 9.20
N ALA A 165 -2.12 3.05 10.38
CA ALA A 165 -2.21 3.75 11.65
C ALA A 165 -0.83 3.86 12.33
N GLY A 166 -0.40 5.07 12.68
CA GLY A 166 0.92 5.22 13.29
C GLY A 166 1.26 6.59 13.85
N HIS A 167 2.50 6.69 14.34
CA HIS A 167 3.52 5.63 14.43
C HIS A 167 3.38 4.82 15.73
N ILE A 168 3.53 3.52 15.62
CA ILE A 168 3.23 2.61 16.75
C ILE A 168 4.41 2.50 17.69
N TYR A 169 5.63 2.31 17.16
CA TYR A 169 6.86 2.20 17.94
C TYR A 169 7.80 3.37 17.64
N VAL A 170 8.83 3.54 18.47
CA VAL A 170 9.88 4.53 18.23
C VAL A 170 10.51 4.31 16.86
N THR A 171 10.72 5.38 16.11
CA THR A 171 11.27 5.34 14.76
C THR A 171 12.08 6.59 14.44
N ASP A 172 13.18 6.42 13.73
CA ASP A 172 14.03 7.53 13.30
C ASP A 172 13.31 8.52 12.37
N CYS A 173 12.29 8.06 11.66
CA CYS A 173 11.47 8.93 10.78
C CYS A 173 10.62 9.94 11.56
N LYS A 174 10.48 9.79 12.88
CA LYS A 174 9.70 10.64 13.78
C LYS A 174 10.48 10.99 15.05
N LYS A 175 11.78 11.31 14.91
CA LYS A 175 12.65 11.70 16.03
C LYS A 175 11.98 12.79 16.87
N GLY A 176 12.02 12.61 18.20
CA GLY A 176 11.45 13.57 19.16
C GLY A 176 9.95 13.48 19.38
N LEU A 177 9.21 12.66 18.64
CA LEU A 177 7.79 12.40 18.87
C LEU A 177 7.61 11.08 19.62
N ALA A 178 6.80 11.11 20.68
CA ALA A 178 6.43 9.89 21.39
C ALA A 178 5.59 8.96 20.51
N PRO A 179 5.87 7.65 20.51
CA PRO A 179 5.04 6.68 19.76
C PRO A 179 3.62 6.64 20.34
N ARG A 180 2.64 6.38 19.49
CA ARG A 180 1.23 6.28 19.90
C ARG A 180 0.93 4.95 20.61
N GLY A 181 1.71 3.93 20.32
CA GLY A 181 1.66 2.63 20.98
C GLY A 181 0.52 1.73 20.53
N LEU A 182 0.53 0.50 21.05
CA LEU A 182 -0.44 -0.54 20.74
C LEU A 182 -1.87 -0.20 21.20
N LYS A 183 -2.03 0.56 22.29
CA LYS A 183 -3.37 0.98 22.76
C LYS A 183 -4.07 1.89 21.76
N PHE A 184 -3.34 2.81 21.14
CA PHE A 184 -3.86 3.61 20.03
C PHE A 184 -4.27 2.73 18.85
N LEU A 185 -3.40 1.81 18.40
CA LEU A 185 -3.69 0.87 17.32
C LEU A 185 -4.97 0.06 17.61
N GLN A 186 -5.08 -0.52 18.81
CA GLN A 186 -6.27 -1.26 19.24
C GLN A 186 -7.53 -0.42 19.18
N THR A 187 -7.46 0.86 19.59
CA THR A 187 -8.62 1.75 19.55
C THR A 187 -9.03 2.03 18.10
N VAL A 188 -8.07 2.29 17.20
CA VAL A 188 -8.37 2.48 15.78
C VAL A 188 -9.00 1.22 15.19
N CYS A 189 -8.42 0.04 15.42
CA CYS A 189 -8.96 -1.23 14.91
C CYS A 189 -10.41 -1.50 15.36
N LYS A 190 -10.78 -1.07 16.58
CA LYS A 190 -12.15 -1.23 17.10
C LYS A 190 -13.13 -0.18 16.57
N SER A 191 -12.63 0.92 16.03
CA SER A 191 -13.47 2.08 15.63
C SER A 191 -13.88 2.04 14.15
N VAL A 192 -13.17 1.30 13.31
CA VAL A 192 -13.44 1.22 11.86
C VAL A 192 -13.63 -0.24 11.43
N SER A 193 -14.34 -0.45 10.33
CA SER A 193 -14.51 -1.77 9.70
C SER A 193 -13.41 -2.10 8.69
N LEU A 194 -12.59 -1.12 8.35
CA LEU A 194 -11.48 -1.25 7.41
C LEU A 194 -10.32 -2.09 7.98
N PRO A 195 -9.57 -2.82 7.15
CA PRO A 195 -8.27 -3.35 7.53
C PRO A 195 -7.33 -2.22 8.00
N VAL A 196 -6.78 -2.39 9.21
CA VAL A 196 -5.84 -1.44 9.82
C VAL A 196 -4.45 -2.06 9.83
N TYR A 197 -3.49 -1.40 9.20
CA TYR A 197 -2.08 -1.79 9.24
C TYR A 197 -1.32 -0.88 10.20
N GLY A 198 -0.54 -1.47 11.13
CA GLY A 198 0.35 -0.68 11.98
C GLY A 198 1.51 -0.12 11.15
N ILE A 199 1.97 1.11 11.43
CA ILE A 199 3.16 1.69 10.80
C ILE A 199 4.02 2.44 11.80
N GLY A 200 5.34 2.45 11.55
CA GLY A 200 6.33 3.19 12.34
C GLY A 200 7.02 2.33 13.39
N GLY A 201 8.32 2.09 13.17
CA GLY A 201 9.20 1.29 14.04
C GLY A 201 8.94 -0.21 14.00
N ILE A 202 8.17 -0.69 13.00
CA ILE A 202 7.91 -2.12 12.81
C ILE A 202 9.12 -2.75 12.12
N LYS A 203 9.52 -3.93 12.63
CA LYS A 203 10.69 -4.69 12.19
C LYS A 203 10.28 -6.08 11.71
N PHE A 204 11.23 -6.83 11.16
CA PHE A 204 11.11 -8.27 10.90
C PHE A 204 11.24 -9.03 12.23
N ASP A 205 10.24 -8.91 13.09
CA ASP A 205 10.21 -9.49 14.44
C ASP A 205 8.86 -10.15 14.70
N PRO A 206 8.79 -11.49 14.75
CA PRO A 206 7.55 -12.22 14.98
C PRO A 206 6.85 -11.84 16.30
N ALA A 207 7.61 -11.48 17.35
CA ALA A 207 7.02 -11.07 18.62
C ALA A 207 6.27 -9.73 18.45
N GLN A 208 6.87 -8.78 17.72
CA GLN A 208 6.25 -7.51 17.40
C GLN A 208 4.99 -7.68 16.51
N TRP A 209 5.03 -8.63 15.57
CA TRP A 209 3.87 -8.95 14.72
C TRP A 209 2.71 -9.53 15.52
N GLN A 210 3.01 -10.41 16.49
CA GLN A 210 2.01 -10.95 17.41
C GLN A 210 1.37 -9.87 18.29
N GLU A 211 2.14 -8.87 18.73
CA GLU A 211 1.60 -7.71 19.45
C GLU A 211 0.63 -6.91 18.58
N LEU A 212 0.98 -6.65 17.32
CA LEU A 212 0.14 -5.93 16.37
C LEU A 212 -1.16 -6.69 16.07
N GLU A 213 -1.05 -8.00 15.83
CA GLU A 213 -2.20 -8.89 15.59
C GLU A 213 -3.12 -8.93 16.83
N SER A 214 -2.56 -9.04 18.03
CA SER A 214 -3.31 -9.00 19.29
C SER A 214 -4.02 -7.66 19.51
N ALA A 215 -3.49 -6.57 18.96
CA ALA A 215 -4.15 -5.27 18.96
C ALA A 215 -5.26 -5.16 17.90
N GLY A 216 -5.45 -6.18 17.06
CA GLY A 216 -6.47 -6.23 16.00
C GLY A 216 -6.00 -5.72 14.64
N ALA A 217 -4.70 -5.50 14.45
CA ALA A 217 -4.18 -5.08 13.15
C ALA A 217 -4.27 -6.21 12.11
N ALA A 218 -4.64 -5.85 10.90
CA ALA A 218 -4.66 -6.75 9.74
C ALA A 218 -3.25 -7.02 9.18
N GLY A 219 -2.24 -6.25 9.62
CA GLY A 219 -0.86 -6.38 9.17
C GLY A 219 0.01 -5.23 9.65
N GLY A 220 1.24 -5.16 9.12
CA GLY A 220 2.19 -4.11 9.42
C GLY A 220 2.82 -3.50 8.17
N CYS A 221 3.30 -2.25 8.28
CA CYS A 221 4.05 -1.58 7.23
C CYS A 221 5.51 -1.46 7.64
N ILE A 222 6.43 -1.99 6.85
CA ILE A 222 7.87 -1.92 7.08
C ILE A 222 8.53 -1.06 5.99
N MET A 223 9.30 -0.05 6.38
CA MET A 223 10.04 0.80 5.45
C MET A 223 11.55 0.56 5.54
N SER A 224 12.19 0.94 6.64
CA SER A 224 13.67 0.86 6.77
C SER A 224 14.17 -0.57 6.55
N GLY A 225 13.63 -1.55 7.25
CA GLY A 225 14.05 -2.94 7.09
C GLY A 225 13.86 -3.49 5.66
N MET A 226 12.85 -3.03 4.92
CA MET A 226 12.67 -3.40 3.50
C MET A 226 13.73 -2.75 2.60
N MET A 227 14.20 -1.57 2.95
CA MET A 227 15.22 -0.86 2.19
C MET A 227 16.66 -1.33 2.53
N GLU A 228 16.80 -2.21 3.49
CA GLU A 228 18.08 -2.81 3.95
C GLU A 228 18.25 -4.29 3.53
N LEU A 229 17.28 -4.88 2.80
CA LEU A 229 17.32 -6.27 2.33
C LEU A 229 18.47 -6.55 1.34
#